data_44e0c7541e1332dea0b0b58e992cb110
#
_entry.id   44e0c7541e1332dea0b0b58e992cb110
#
_cell.length_a   1.000
_cell.length_b   1.000
_cell.length_c   1.000
_cell.angle_alpha   90.00
_cell.angle_beta   90.00
_cell.angle_gamma   90.00
#
_symmetry.space_group_name_H-M   'P 1'
#
loop_
_entity.id
_entity.type
_entity.pdbx_description
1 polymer ?
#
loop_
_entity_poly.entity_id
_entity_poly.type
_entity_poly.pdbx_seq_one_letter_code
_entity_poly.pdbx_strand_id
1 'polypeptide(L)'
;VTDLRARRHRETRAEIVAAGLRLFDEHGYDAVTMEQIAAAAGVSRRTLYRHFPAKDRILLDLPLEWMAMWDDVVAAAPADLPPRDVVERAARVIGAHLDAEAGRIGIAWRIIDSVPALEPAFLANPTWTERVVAVMEDPARGAPLDRRIAVIVAGAYLGALDAAMLAWAAGAGGDTVADTIELIIERLAPIWP
;
A
#
# COMPACT_ATOMS: atom_id res chain seq x y z
N VAL A 1 -24.86 6.54 -15.44
CA VAL A 1 -24.81 7.72 -14.51
C VAL A 1 -23.98 7.40 -13.26
N THR A 2 -24.07 6.17 -12.73
CA THR A 2 -23.33 5.73 -11.53
C THR A 2 -21.82 5.69 -11.77
N ASP A 3 -21.38 5.23 -12.93
CA ASP A 3 -19.97 5.11 -13.30
C ASP A 3 -19.26 6.48 -13.42
N LEU A 4 -19.91 7.48 -14.02
CA LEU A 4 -19.33 8.82 -14.15
C LEU A 4 -19.13 9.54 -12.81
N ARG A 5 -20.01 9.33 -11.84
CA ARG A 5 -19.86 9.87 -10.48
C ARG A 5 -18.72 9.18 -9.74
N ALA A 6 -18.63 7.87 -9.84
CA ALA A 6 -17.55 7.09 -9.24
C ALA A 6 -16.20 7.47 -9.84
N ARG A 7 -16.12 7.65 -11.16
CA ARG A 7 -14.91 8.11 -11.85
C ARG A 7 -14.48 9.50 -11.38
N ARG A 8 -15.37 10.48 -11.37
CA ARG A 8 -15.07 11.84 -10.86
C ARG A 8 -14.64 11.84 -9.40
N HIS A 9 -15.24 10.96 -8.58
CA HIS A 9 -14.85 10.82 -7.18
C HIS A 9 -13.40 10.32 -7.07
N ARG A 10 -13.00 9.32 -7.86
CA ARG A 10 -11.60 8.83 -7.90
C ARG A 10 -10.64 9.90 -8.42
N GLU A 11 -10.98 10.58 -9.51
CA GLU A 11 -10.18 11.66 -10.09
C GLU A 11 -9.91 12.77 -9.06
N THR A 12 -10.96 13.29 -8.41
CA THR A 12 -10.82 14.31 -7.34
C THR A 12 -9.98 13.80 -6.17
N ARG A 13 -10.15 12.53 -5.79
CA ARG A 13 -9.36 11.92 -4.70
C ARG A 13 -7.88 11.88 -5.06
N ALA A 14 -7.54 11.44 -6.27
CA ALA A 14 -6.17 11.40 -6.77
C ALA A 14 -5.53 12.80 -6.85
N GLU A 15 -6.29 13.82 -7.29
CA GLU A 15 -5.82 15.21 -7.32
C GLU A 15 -5.48 15.75 -5.92
N ILE A 16 -6.32 15.43 -4.92
CA ILE A 16 -6.07 15.82 -3.53
C ILE A 16 -4.81 15.13 -2.98
N VAL A 17 -4.65 13.82 -3.22
CA VAL A 17 -3.46 13.07 -2.78
C VAL A 17 -2.21 13.64 -3.42
N ALA A 18 -2.21 13.88 -4.73
CA ALA A 18 -1.07 14.43 -5.44
C ALA A 18 -0.68 15.84 -4.92
N ALA A 19 -1.68 16.70 -4.68
CA ALA A 19 -1.45 18.03 -4.12
C ALA A 19 -0.91 17.95 -2.68
N GLY A 20 -1.45 17.05 -1.86
CA GLY A 20 -1.00 16.84 -0.48
C GLY A 20 0.43 16.37 -0.41
N LEU A 21 0.78 15.31 -1.15
CA LEU A 21 2.15 14.78 -1.19
C LEU A 21 3.16 15.82 -1.63
N ARG A 22 2.87 16.59 -2.69
CA ARG A 22 3.74 17.64 -3.16
C ARG A 22 3.98 18.72 -2.08
N LEU A 23 2.93 19.19 -1.42
CA LEU A 23 3.06 20.17 -0.36
C LEU A 23 3.83 19.64 0.85
N PHE A 24 3.61 18.37 1.22
CA PHE A 24 4.36 17.74 2.30
C PHE A 24 5.85 17.61 1.98
N ASP A 25 6.19 17.28 0.74
CA ASP A 25 7.58 17.19 0.28
C ASP A 25 8.28 18.56 0.25
N GLU A 26 7.57 19.61 -0.20
CA GLU A 26 8.10 20.96 -0.32
C GLU A 26 8.22 21.70 1.02
N HIS A 27 7.29 21.50 1.95
CA HIS A 27 7.15 22.33 3.16
C HIS A 27 7.24 21.53 4.47
N GLY A 28 7.30 20.22 4.40
CA GLY A 28 7.21 19.32 5.55
C GLY A 28 5.76 19.05 5.98
N TYR A 29 5.54 17.84 6.50
CA TYR A 29 4.19 17.37 6.87
C TYR A 29 3.49 18.29 7.88
N ASP A 30 4.18 18.71 8.94
CA ASP A 30 3.56 19.48 10.03
C ASP A 30 3.15 20.89 9.63
N ALA A 31 3.92 21.53 8.74
CA ALA A 31 3.68 22.91 8.31
C ALA A 31 2.48 23.05 7.35
N VAL A 32 2.07 21.96 6.70
CA VAL A 32 0.98 21.99 5.70
C VAL A 32 -0.39 21.85 6.36
N THR A 33 -1.32 22.72 5.95
CA THR A 33 -2.72 22.72 6.41
C THR A 33 -3.66 22.10 5.39
N MET A 34 -4.81 21.60 5.84
CA MET A 34 -5.87 21.11 4.96
C MET A 34 -6.37 22.18 3.98
N GLU A 35 -6.37 23.44 4.39
CA GLU A 35 -6.76 24.58 3.54
C GLU A 35 -5.79 24.80 2.37
N GLN A 36 -4.50 24.69 2.62
CA GLN A 36 -3.48 24.75 1.58
C GLN A 36 -3.63 23.61 0.58
N ILE A 37 -3.89 22.40 1.07
CA ILE A 37 -4.14 21.23 0.21
C ILE A 37 -5.39 21.45 -0.66
N ALA A 38 -6.50 21.94 -0.07
CA ALA A 38 -7.72 22.22 -0.83
C ALA A 38 -7.48 23.24 -1.95
N ALA A 39 -6.76 24.32 -1.64
CA ALA A 39 -6.41 25.35 -2.62
C ALA A 39 -5.52 24.77 -3.74
N ALA A 40 -4.50 23.99 -3.40
CA ALA A 40 -3.58 23.39 -4.35
C ALA A 40 -4.23 22.33 -5.25
N ALA A 41 -5.21 21.60 -4.73
CA ALA A 41 -6.01 20.63 -5.47
C ALA A 41 -7.18 21.27 -6.27
N GLY A 42 -7.40 22.57 -6.16
CA GLY A 42 -8.51 23.25 -6.83
C GLY A 42 -9.90 22.87 -6.33
N VAL A 43 -10.00 22.40 -5.08
CA VAL A 43 -11.27 21.95 -4.49
C VAL A 43 -11.71 22.84 -3.33
N SER A 44 -13.03 22.86 -3.04
CA SER A 44 -13.51 23.54 -1.84
C SER A 44 -13.10 22.79 -0.56
N ARG A 45 -12.95 23.51 0.58
CA ARG A 45 -12.73 22.88 1.90
C ARG A 45 -13.75 21.79 2.20
N ARG A 46 -15.03 22.04 1.90
CA ARG A 46 -16.11 21.05 2.08
C ARG A 46 -15.86 19.79 1.25
N THR A 47 -15.37 19.93 0.02
CA THR A 47 -15.03 18.81 -0.84
C THR A 47 -13.86 18.04 -0.27
N LEU A 48 -12.79 18.72 0.15
CA LEU A 48 -11.63 18.08 0.76
C LEU A 48 -12.02 17.27 2.00
N TYR A 49 -12.70 17.89 2.99
CA TYR A 49 -13.08 17.19 4.22
C TYR A 49 -14.09 16.04 4.01
N ARG A 50 -14.85 16.07 2.91
CA ARG A 50 -15.69 14.93 2.53
C ARG A 50 -14.87 13.73 2.05
N HIS A 51 -13.73 13.96 1.38
CA HIS A 51 -12.83 12.90 0.92
C HIS A 51 -11.85 12.45 2.01
N PHE A 52 -11.31 13.40 2.74
CA PHE A 52 -10.27 13.18 3.75
C PHE A 52 -10.58 13.97 5.01
N PRO A 53 -10.99 13.32 6.11
CA PRO A 53 -11.35 14.03 7.34
C PRO A 53 -10.15 14.64 8.06
N ALA A 54 -8.94 14.14 7.78
CA ALA A 54 -7.71 14.60 8.38
C ALA A 54 -6.52 14.40 7.41
N LYS A 55 -5.43 15.06 7.66
CA LYS A 55 -4.24 15.15 6.82
C LYS A 55 -3.51 13.80 6.68
N ASP A 56 -3.47 13.01 7.75
CA ASP A 56 -2.93 11.65 7.76
C ASP A 56 -3.67 10.71 6.79
N ARG A 57 -4.98 10.91 6.61
CA ARG A 57 -5.80 10.11 5.71
C ARG A 57 -5.42 10.27 4.24
N ILE A 58 -4.76 11.36 3.88
CA ILE A 58 -4.24 11.57 2.53
C ILE A 58 -3.08 10.61 2.24
N LEU A 59 -2.18 10.42 3.21
CA LEU A 59 -1.09 9.44 3.09
C LEU A 59 -1.60 8.00 3.15
N LEU A 60 -2.58 7.73 4.02
CA LEU A 60 -3.18 6.41 4.17
C LEU A 60 -4.06 5.98 2.97
N ASP A 61 -4.24 6.84 1.97
CA ASP A 61 -4.93 6.49 0.73
C ASP A 61 -4.14 5.48 -0.13
N LEU A 62 -2.83 5.58 -0.11
CA LEU A 62 -1.95 4.71 -0.89
C LEU A 62 -2.11 3.22 -0.50
N PRO A 63 -2.03 2.84 0.79
CA PRO A 63 -2.29 1.46 1.19
C PRO A 63 -3.68 0.94 0.81
N LEU A 64 -4.69 1.80 0.78
CA LEU A 64 -6.05 1.39 0.38
C LEU A 64 -6.12 1.06 -1.12
N GLU A 65 -5.37 1.77 -1.96
CA GLU A 65 -5.23 1.46 -3.37
C GLU A 65 -4.60 0.07 -3.57
N TRP A 66 -3.53 -0.22 -2.85
CA TRP A 66 -2.85 -1.52 -2.94
C TRP A 66 -3.69 -2.67 -2.37
N MET A 67 -4.48 -2.41 -1.34
CA MET A 67 -5.45 -3.38 -0.80
C MET A 67 -6.51 -3.74 -1.85
N ALA A 68 -7.01 -2.77 -2.61
CA ALA A 68 -7.95 -3.05 -3.69
C ALA A 68 -7.30 -3.88 -4.81
N MET A 69 -6.05 -3.58 -5.17
CA MET A 69 -5.29 -4.38 -6.14
C MET A 69 -5.07 -5.82 -5.64
N TRP A 70 -4.77 -5.99 -4.36
CA TRP A 70 -4.68 -7.31 -3.73
C TRP A 70 -5.99 -8.08 -3.89
N ASP A 71 -7.10 -7.47 -3.50
CA ASP A 71 -8.43 -8.08 -3.55
C ASP A 71 -8.79 -8.49 -5.00
N ASP A 72 -8.46 -7.66 -5.99
CA ASP A 72 -8.66 -7.96 -7.42
C ASP A 72 -7.81 -9.15 -7.88
N VAL A 73 -6.55 -9.23 -7.49
CA VAL A 73 -5.66 -10.35 -7.85
C VAL A 73 -6.15 -11.65 -7.22
N VAL A 74 -6.55 -11.62 -5.94
CA VAL A 74 -7.07 -12.80 -5.23
C VAL A 74 -8.37 -13.28 -5.88
N ALA A 75 -9.28 -12.36 -6.22
CA ALA A 75 -10.55 -12.69 -6.88
C ALA A 75 -10.37 -13.27 -8.29
N ALA A 76 -9.35 -12.82 -9.03
CA ALA A 76 -9.04 -13.30 -10.38
C ALA A 76 -8.17 -14.59 -10.39
N ALA A 77 -7.60 -14.98 -9.26
CA ALA A 77 -6.77 -16.17 -9.17
C ALA A 77 -7.63 -17.45 -9.29
N PRO A 78 -7.15 -18.50 -10.02
CA PRO A 78 -7.79 -19.81 -10.01
C PRO A 78 -8.01 -20.30 -8.58
N ALA A 79 -9.15 -20.95 -8.34
CA ALA A 79 -9.50 -21.42 -6.98
C ALA A 79 -8.52 -22.47 -6.43
N ASP A 80 -7.90 -23.25 -7.32
CA ASP A 80 -6.92 -24.29 -7.01
C ASP A 80 -5.46 -23.81 -7.01
N LEU A 81 -5.23 -22.51 -7.26
CA LEU A 81 -3.88 -21.96 -7.18
C LEU A 81 -3.38 -21.97 -5.73
N PRO A 82 -2.19 -22.54 -5.45
CA PRO A 82 -1.66 -22.60 -4.10
C PRO A 82 -1.59 -21.22 -3.42
N PRO A 83 -1.82 -21.13 -2.10
CA PRO A 83 -1.80 -19.85 -1.37
C PRO A 83 -0.53 -19.04 -1.59
N ARG A 84 0.62 -19.72 -1.60
CA ARG A 84 1.91 -19.11 -1.90
C ARG A 84 1.91 -18.36 -3.24
N ASP A 85 1.47 -19.05 -4.30
CA ASP A 85 1.50 -18.49 -5.66
C ASP A 85 0.55 -17.30 -5.80
N VAL A 86 -0.58 -17.30 -5.06
CA VAL A 86 -1.49 -16.16 -5.00
C VAL A 86 -0.83 -14.95 -4.32
N VAL A 87 -0.18 -15.17 -3.17
CA VAL A 87 0.52 -14.11 -2.42
C VAL A 87 1.65 -13.51 -3.25
N GLU A 88 2.49 -14.36 -3.85
CA GLU A 88 3.61 -13.92 -4.70
C GLU A 88 3.12 -13.18 -5.94
N ARG A 89 2.05 -13.66 -6.59
CA ARG A 89 1.44 -12.99 -7.73
C ARG A 89 0.93 -11.59 -7.37
N ALA A 90 0.25 -11.47 -6.23
CA ALA A 90 -0.25 -10.18 -5.76
C ALA A 90 0.90 -9.23 -5.44
N ALA A 91 1.95 -9.71 -4.77
CA ALA A 91 3.15 -8.93 -4.48
C ALA A 91 3.80 -8.40 -5.77
N ARG A 92 3.95 -9.22 -6.82
CA ARG A 92 4.51 -8.80 -8.12
C ARG A 92 3.66 -7.73 -8.81
N VAL A 93 2.33 -7.89 -8.81
CA VAL A 93 1.41 -6.92 -9.42
C VAL A 93 1.50 -5.57 -8.70
N ILE A 94 1.49 -5.59 -7.37
CA ILE A 94 1.64 -4.39 -6.55
C ILE A 94 3.02 -3.77 -6.76
N GLY A 95 4.10 -4.57 -6.77
CA GLY A 95 5.46 -4.09 -6.99
C GLY A 95 5.64 -3.35 -8.32
N ALA A 96 5.11 -3.92 -9.40
CA ALA A 96 5.14 -3.26 -10.71
C ALA A 96 4.36 -1.93 -10.71
N HIS A 97 3.26 -1.84 -9.98
CA HIS A 97 2.54 -0.59 -9.79
C HIS A 97 3.35 0.43 -8.98
N LEU A 98 4.01 0.00 -7.91
CA LEU A 98 4.87 0.86 -7.09
C LEU A 98 6.02 1.45 -7.91
N ASP A 99 6.63 0.67 -8.80
CA ASP A 99 7.68 1.16 -9.71
C ASP A 99 7.14 2.18 -10.71
N ALA A 100 5.95 1.95 -11.28
CA ALA A 100 5.31 2.89 -12.19
C ALA A 100 5.02 4.25 -11.51
N GLU A 101 4.78 4.24 -10.20
CA GLU A 101 4.47 5.41 -9.36
C GLU A 101 5.62 5.81 -8.44
N ALA A 102 6.87 5.39 -8.75
CA ALA A 102 8.02 5.48 -7.85
C ALA A 102 8.24 6.87 -7.25
N GLY A 103 8.06 7.94 -8.05
CA GLY A 103 8.19 9.32 -7.56
C GLY A 103 7.20 9.65 -6.44
N ARG A 104 5.93 9.32 -6.64
CA ARG A 104 4.85 9.55 -5.67
C ARG A 104 5.02 8.71 -4.40
N ILE A 105 5.34 7.44 -4.59
CA ILE A 105 5.51 6.48 -3.50
C ILE A 105 6.75 6.83 -2.65
N GLY A 106 7.87 7.16 -3.29
CA GLY A 106 9.09 7.57 -2.58
C GLY A 106 8.90 8.82 -1.71
N ILE A 107 8.12 9.80 -2.20
CA ILE A 107 7.74 10.97 -1.39
C ILE A 107 6.96 10.53 -0.15
N ALA A 108 5.92 9.71 -0.32
CA ALA A 108 5.07 9.26 0.78
C ALA A 108 5.87 8.52 1.85
N TRP A 109 6.76 7.60 1.45
CA TRP A 109 7.60 6.85 2.38
C TRP A 109 8.58 7.74 3.15
N ARG A 110 9.24 8.70 2.49
CA ARG A 110 10.11 9.68 3.20
C ARG A 110 9.35 10.49 4.23
N ILE A 111 8.10 10.88 3.91
CA ILE A 111 7.24 11.60 4.87
C ILE A 111 6.92 10.72 6.07
N ILE A 112 6.53 9.46 5.84
CA ILE A 112 6.19 8.51 6.90
C ILE A 112 7.40 8.25 7.82
N ASP A 113 8.58 8.03 7.24
CA ASP A 113 9.83 7.85 7.99
C ASP A 113 10.19 9.09 8.82
N SER A 114 9.90 10.29 8.29
CA SER A 114 10.19 11.56 9.00
C SER A 114 9.19 11.90 10.12
N VAL A 115 8.04 11.23 10.19
CA VAL A 115 6.95 11.51 11.14
C VAL A 115 6.56 10.24 11.90
N PRO A 116 7.21 9.93 13.04
CA PRO A 116 7.01 8.67 13.77
C PRO A 116 5.55 8.37 14.13
N ALA A 117 4.70 9.39 14.27
CA ALA A 117 3.28 9.20 14.56
C ALA A 117 2.48 8.56 13.40
N LEU A 118 3.01 8.57 12.18
CA LEU A 118 2.36 7.99 11.00
C LEU A 118 2.72 6.52 10.80
N GLU A 119 3.90 6.10 11.25
CA GLU A 119 4.45 4.77 11.03
C GLU A 119 3.49 3.64 11.47
N PRO A 120 2.90 3.63 12.70
CA PRO A 120 2.01 2.55 13.12
C PRO A 120 0.75 2.42 12.26
N ALA A 121 0.21 3.55 11.80
CA ALA A 121 -0.99 3.56 10.98
C ALA A 121 -0.74 3.06 9.55
N PHE A 122 0.48 3.19 9.06
CA PHE A 122 0.87 2.83 7.70
C PHE A 122 1.45 1.41 7.63
N LEU A 123 2.43 1.08 8.46
CA LEU A 123 3.17 -0.19 8.42
C LEU A 123 2.46 -1.31 9.20
N ALA A 124 1.98 -1.02 10.41
CA ALA A 124 1.34 -2.00 11.28
C ALA A 124 -0.18 -2.15 11.00
N ASN A 125 -0.60 -2.09 9.75
CA ASN A 125 -2.03 -2.22 9.42
C ASN A 125 -2.48 -3.69 9.55
N PRO A 126 -3.24 -4.06 10.62
CA PRO A 126 -3.69 -5.44 10.83
C PRO A 126 -4.50 -5.98 9.65
N THR A 127 -5.10 -5.09 8.87
CA THR A 127 -5.91 -5.44 7.70
C THR A 127 -5.07 -6.12 6.61
N TRP A 128 -3.79 -5.74 6.46
CA TRP A 128 -2.89 -6.41 5.53
C TRP A 128 -2.59 -7.84 5.97
N THR A 129 -2.19 -8.01 7.24
CA THR A 129 -1.91 -9.33 7.79
C THR A 129 -3.10 -10.26 7.64
N GLU A 130 -4.31 -9.79 8.00
CA GLU A 130 -5.53 -10.59 7.89
C GLU A 130 -5.88 -10.97 6.43
N ARG A 131 -5.62 -10.09 5.45
CA ARG A 131 -5.83 -10.42 4.02
C ARG A 131 -4.90 -11.52 3.54
N VAL A 132 -3.62 -11.45 3.90
CA VAL A 132 -2.63 -12.48 3.54
C VAL A 132 -2.96 -13.80 4.23
N VAL A 133 -3.28 -13.76 5.52
CA VAL A 133 -3.69 -14.93 6.31
C VAL A 133 -4.94 -15.59 5.73
N ALA A 134 -5.94 -14.82 5.31
CA ALA A 134 -7.18 -15.35 4.74
C ALA A 134 -6.91 -16.19 3.46
N VAL A 135 -5.95 -15.80 2.64
CA VAL A 135 -5.54 -16.59 1.47
C VAL A 135 -4.87 -17.89 1.89
N MET A 136 -4.07 -17.89 2.96
CA MET A 136 -3.36 -19.05 3.47
C MET A 136 -4.28 -20.06 4.19
N GLU A 137 -5.37 -19.56 4.78
CA GLU A 137 -6.38 -20.37 5.47
C GLU A 137 -7.49 -20.87 4.53
N ASP A 138 -7.50 -20.45 3.24
CA ASP A 138 -8.56 -20.82 2.30
C ASP A 138 -8.48 -22.32 1.89
N PRO A 139 -9.43 -23.16 2.32
CA PRO A 139 -9.41 -24.59 2.03
C PRO A 139 -9.62 -24.89 0.54
N ALA A 140 -10.14 -23.96 -0.24
CA ALA A 140 -10.30 -24.13 -1.67
C ALA A 140 -8.94 -24.16 -2.41
N ARG A 141 -7.87 -23.64 -1.78
CA ARG A 141 -6.51 -23.53 -2.35
C ARG A 141 -5.55 -24.64 -1.93
N GLY A 142 -6.07 -25.73 -1.37
CA GLY A 142 -5.28 -26.85 -0.90
C GLY A 142 -5.39 -27.06 0.61
N ALA A 143 -4.35 -27.64 1.24
CA ALA A 143 -4.33 -27.79 2.68
C ALA A 143 -4.17 -26.42 3.36
N PRO A 144 -5.16 -25.95 4.16
CA PRO A 144 -5.06 -24.65 4.81
C PRO A 144 -3.93 -24.67 5.85
N LEU A 145 -3.20 -23.55 5.97
CA LEU A 145 -2.20 -23.41 7.00
C LEU A 145 -2.86 -23.20 8.37
N ASP A 146 -2.21 -23.73 9.40
CA ASP A 146 -2.54 -23.34 10.78
C ASP A 146 -2.40 -21.82 10.94
N ARG A 147 -3.39 -21.18 11.59
CA ARG A 147 -3.44 -19.73 11.74
C ARG A 147 -2.16 -19.14 12.35
N ARG A 148 -1.52 -19.82 13.29
CA ARG A 148 -0.27 -19.32 13.90
C ARG A 148 0.85 -19.28 12.88
N ILE A 149 0.95 -20.31 12.02
CA ILE A 149 1.92 -20.37 10.93
C ILE A 149 1.59 -19.30 9.89
N ALA A 150 0.33 -19.18 9.49
CA ALA A 150 -0.11 -18.19 8.54
C ALA A 150 0.22 -16.74 8.99
N VAL A 151 -0.01 -16.41 10.27
CA VAL A 151 0.34 -15.11 10.85
C VAL A 151 1.86 -14.88 10.85
N ILE A 152 2.67 -15.89 11.17
CA ILE A 152 4.14 -15.79 11.16
C ILE A 152 4.64 -15.54 9.74
N VAL A 153 4.16 -16.32 8.77
CA VAL A 153 4.55 -16.18 7.36
C VAL A 153 4.14 -14.81 6.82
N ALA A 154 2.88 -14.40 7.04
CA ALA A 154 2.38 -13.10 6.61
C ALA A 154 3.21 -11.96 7.23
N GLY A 155 3.50 -12.02 8.54
CA GLY A 155 4.30 -11.03 9.23
C GLY A 155 5.73 -10.94 8.71
N ALA A 156 6.35 -12.07 8.37
CA ALA A 156 7.70 -12.09 7.79
C ALA A 156 7.74 -11.43 6.40
N TYR A 157 6.78 -11.71 5.52
CA TYR A 157 6.69 -11.09 4.19
C TYR A 157 6.40 -9.60 4.27
N LEU A 158 5.40 -9.20 5.05
CA LEU A 158 5.02 -7.80 5.20
C LEU A 158 6.14 -6.98 5.87
N GLY A 159 6.75 -7.51 6.94
CA GLY A 159 7.85 -6.82 7.61
C GLY A 159 9.11 -6.70 6.74
N ALA A 160 9.42 -7.70 5.92
CA ALA A 160 10.50 -7.62 4.94
C ALA A 160 10.20 -6.56 3.87
N LEU A 161 8.96 -6.50 3.38
CA LEU A 161 8.53 -5.50 2.40
C LEU A 161 8.61 -4.09 2.98
N ASP A 162 8.11 -3.86 4.20
CA ASP A 162 8.16 -2.57 4.86
C ASP A 162 9.60 -2.07 5.04
N ALA A 163 10.49 -2.93 5.54
CA ALA A 163 11.92 -2.60 5.69
C ALA A 163 12.59 -2.29 4.34
N ALA A 164 12.25 -3.05 3.31
CA ALA A 164 12.79 -2.83 1.96
C ALA A 164 12.28 -1.53 1.34
N MET A 165 11.02 -1.20 1.52
CA MET A 165 10.42 0.06 1.04
C MET A 165 11.05 1.28 1.72
N LEU A 166 11.31 1.22 3.03
CA LEU A 166 12.02 2.28 3.74
C LEU A 166 13.45 2.47 3.19
N ALA A 167 14.19 1.37 2.99
CA ALA A 167 15.53 1.43 2.42
C ALA A 167 15.54 1.98 1.00
N TRP A 168 14.59 1.57 0.17
CA TRP A 168 14.42 2.07 -1.19
C TRP A 168 14.09 3.57 -1.21
N ALA A 169 13.15 4.03 -0.38
CA ALA A 169 12.78 5.45 -0.28
C ALA A 169 13.92 6.33 0.22
N ALA A 170 14.81 5.79 1.06
CA ALA A 170 16.04 6.46 1.51
C ALA A 170 17.16 6.49 0.43
N GLY A 171 16.94 5.89 -0.75
CA GLY A 171 17.93 5.80 -1.82
C GLY A 171 19.06 4.80 -1.55
N ALA A 172 18.88 3.87 -0.62
CA ALA A 172 19.88 2.90 -0.20
C ALA A 172 20.02 1.70 -1.17
N GLY A 173 19.18 1.61 -2.20
CA GLY A 173 19.21 0.56 -3.22
C GLY A 173 19.15 1.15 -4.63
N GLY A 174 19.91 0.59 -5.57
CA GLY A 174 19.80 0.90 -7.00
C GLY A 174 18.71 0.09 -7.71
N ASP A 175 18.01 -0.77 -6.97
CA ASP A 175 17.05 -1.74 -7.49
C ASP A 175 15.64 -1.15 -7.53
N THR A 176 14.79 -1.71 -8.39
CA THR A 176 13.36 -1.39 -8.41
C THR A 176 12.63 -2.04 -7.24
N VAL A 177 11.41 -1.60 -6.95
CA VAL A 177 10.54 -2.26 -5.95
C VAL A 177 10.25 -3.70 -6.39
N ALA A 178 10.04 -3.92 -7.70
CA ALA A 178 9.82 -5.26 -8.24
C ALA A 178 11.02 -6.18 -8.01
N ASP A 179 12.26 -5.72 -8.25
CA ASP A 179 13.48 -6.50 -7.98
C ASP A 179 13.59 -6.85 -6.48
N THR A 180 13.25 -5.91 -5.63
CA THR A 180 13.24 -6.12 -4.17
C THR A 180 12.18 -7.15 -3.75
N ILE A 181 11.01 -7.13 -4.37
CA ILE A 181 9.96 -8.14 -4.12
C ILE A 181 10.41 -9.53 -4.56
N GLU A 182 11.06 -9.66 -5.73
CA GLU A 182 11.60 -10.96 -6.17
C GLU A 182 12.66 -11.48 -5.19
N LEU A 183 13.53 -10.61 -4.68
CA LEU A 183 14.51 -10.97 -3.67
C LEU A 183 13.82 -11.47 -2.37
N ILE A 184 12.78 -10.79 -1.90
CA ILE A 184 12.01 -11.21 -0.72
C ILE A 184 11.36 -12.57 -0.95
N ILE A 185 10.73 -12.78 -2.12
CA ILE A 185 10.10 -14.03 -2.50
C ILE A 185 11.13 -15.17 -2.48
N GLU A 186 12.30 -14.97 -3.09
CA GLU A 186 13.37 -15.96 -3.13
C GLU A 186 13.90 -16.30 -1.72
N ARG A 187 14.19 -15.26 -0.92
CA ARG A 187 14.81 -15.42 0.40
C ARG A 187 13.85 -15.97 1.46
N LEU A 188 12.57 -15.66 1.35
CA LEU A 188 11.56 -16.16 2.27
C LEU A 188 10.85 -17.44 1.75
N ALA A 189 11.19 -17.93 0.57
CA ALA A 189 10.66 -19.19 0.05
C ALA A 189 10.71 -20.37 1.06
N PRO A 190 11.79 -20.54 1.85
CA PRO A 190 11.90 -21.65 2.79
C PRO A 190 10.97 -21.58 4.01
N ILE A 191 10.34 -20.42 4.30
CA ILE A 191 9.40 -20.32 5.43
C ILE A 191 7.99 -20.81 5.10
N TRP A 192 7.70 -21.04 3.83
CA TRP A 192 6.47 -21.74 3.44
C TRP A 192 6.61 -23.21 3.79
N PRO A 193 5.62 -23.76 4.49
CA PRO A 193 5.62 -25.19 4.84
C PRO A 193 5.40 -26.10 3.64
#